data_be32821adf0103642d94ce6c969093bf
#
_entry.id   be32821adf0103642d94ce6c969093bf
#
_cell.length_a   1.000
_cell.length_b   1.000
_cell.length_c   1.000
_cell.angle_alpha   90.00
_cell.angle_beta   90.00
_cell.angle_gamma   90.00
#
_symmetry.space_group_name_H-M   'P 1'
#
loop_
_entity.id
_entity.type
_entity.pdbx_description
1 polymer ?
#
loop_
_entity_poly.entity_id
_entity_poly.type
_entity_poly.pdbx_seq_one_letter_code
_entity_poly.pdbx_strand_id
1 'polypeptide(L)'
;MSPRVGLVALAALVLGACGPSRINLSIKSPVGTNMGRPLYMLVRQVDPKQYANEAYSEVASRVGSPDETVLQTSVIYPGTIQRFQVKAPKDGSVAVSFLFTAPDGNWQLLLSPPLSRAVDVELATSRILRESISQEDSKEEAPAAPEAKAPEAKAPEGMKMPELPNPLGGKK
;
A
#
# COMPACT_ATOMS: atom_id res chain seq x y z
N MET A 1 17.45 -55.66 -0.80
CA MET A 1 16.70 -54.38 -0.77
C MET A 1 17.46 -53.42 -1.65
N SER A 2 16.92 -53.06 -2.81
CA SER A 2 17.65 -52.31 -3.85
C SER A 2 17.72 -50.83 -3.53
N PRO A 3 18.93 -50.19 -3.53
CA PRO A 3 19.06 -48.75 -3.24
C PRO A 3 18.46 -47.81 -4.29
N ARG A 4 17.90 -48.37 -5.37
CA ARG A 4 17.30 -47.60 -6.48
C ARG A 4 15.92 -47.05 -6.21
N VAL A 5 15.21 -47.60 -5.23
CA VAL A 5 13.83 -47.15 -4.88
C VAL A 5 13.86 -45.86 -4.04
N GLY A 6 14.89 -45.63 -3.22
CA GLY A 6 15.03 -44.45 -2.39
C GLY A 6 15.34 -43.16 -3.16
N LEU A 7 15.98 -43.25 -4.31
CA LEU A 7 16.40 -42.07 -5.12
C LEU A 7 15.24 -41.48 -5.90
N VAL A 8 14.24 -42.29 -6.30
CA VAL A 8 13.05 -41.83 -7.05
C VAL A 8 12.08 -41.11 -6.15
N ALA A 9 11.98 -41.51 -4.87
CA ALA A 9 11.06 -40.84 -3.90
C ALA A 9 11.56 -39.45 -3.50
N LEU A 10 12.85 -39.19 -3.48
CA LEU A 10 13.40 -37.87 -3.13
C LEU A 10 13.25 -36.84 -4.27
N ALA A 11 13.24 -37.28 -5.53
CA ALA A 11 13.10 -36.41 -6.70
C ALA A 11 11.67 -35.87 -6.85
N ALA A 12 10.65 -36.56 -6.34
CA ALA A 12 9.23 -36.15 -6.44
C ALA A 12 8.84 -35.00 -5.49
N LEU A 13 9.62 -34.74 -4.44
CA LEU A 13 9.33 -33.70 -3.43
C LEU A 13 9.74 -32.28 -3.83
N VAL A 14 10.55 -32.12 -4.88
CA VAL A 14 11.12 -30.82 -5.28
C VAL A 14 10.21 -30.08 -6.30
N LEU A 15 9.20 -30.73 -6.88
CA LEU A 15 8.35 -30.14 -7.93
C LEU A 15 7.12 -29.35 -7.43
N GLY A 16 6.93 -29.21 -6.11
CA GLY A 16 5.73 -28.62 -5.53
C GLY A 16 5.76 -27.12 -5.21
N ALA A 17 6.89 -26.41 -5.43
CA ALA A 17 7.10 -25.07 -4.83
C ALA A 17 6.79 -23.87 -5.76
N CYS A 18 6.30 -24.05 -6.98
CA CYS A 18 5.95 -22.95 -7.88
C CYS A 18 4.42 -22.70 -7.87
N GLY A 19 3.91 -22.18 -6.76
CA GLY A 19 2.58 -21.59 -6.75
C GLY A 19 2.55 -20.28 -7.56
N PRO A 20 1.39 -19.88 -8.13
CA PRO A 20 1.29 -18.62 -8.84
C PRO A 20 1.66 -17.47 -7.90
N SER A 21 2.52 -16.56 -8.37
CA SER A 21 2.87 -15.39 -7.60
C SER A 21 1.63 -14.53 -7.37
N ARG A 22 1.52 -13.92 -6.19
CA ARG A 22 0.37 -13.09 -5.79
C ARG A 22 0.87 -11.73 -5.33
N ILE A 23 0.09 -10.70 -5.63
CA ILE A 23 0.28 -9.34 -5.13
C ILE A 23 -0.74 -9.15 -4.00
N ASN A 24 -0.27 -8.79 -2.82
CA ASN A 24 -1.12 -8.44 -1.68
C ASN A 24 -1.28 -6.92 -1.68
N LEU A 25 -2.50 -6.44 -1.91
CA LEU A 25 -2.84 -5.03 -1.88
C LEU A 25 -3.53 -4.72 -0.55
N SER A 26 -3.03 -3.74 0.18
CA SER A 26 -3.65 -3.20 1.40
C SER A 26 -4.10 -1.76 1.13
N ILE A 27 -5.40 -1.53 1.11
CA ILE A 27 -5.99 -0.25 0.74
C ILE A 27 -6.59 0.39 1.98
N LYS A 28 -5.97 1.49 2.43
CA LYS A 28 -6.47 2.35 3.50
C LYS A 28 -7.32 3.46 2.88
N SER A 29 -8.60 3.47 3.19
CA SER A 29 -9.60 4.39 2.66
C SER A 29 -10.23 5.17 3.81
N PRO A 30 -9.72 6.36 4.17
CA PRO A 30 -10.33 7.22 5.20
C PRO A 30 -11.79 7.57 4.89
N VAL A 31 -12.55 8.01 5.90
CA VAL A 31 -13.99 8.32 5.77
C VAL A 31 -14.29 9.34 4.66
N GLY A 32 -13.37 10.30 4.44
CA GLY A 32 -13.50 11.32 3.39
C GLY A 32 -13.14 10.85 1.97
N THR A 33 -12.66 9.63 1.80
CA THR A 33 -12.31 9.08 0.48
C THR A 33 -13.52 9.13 -0.45
N ASN A 34 -13.30 9.60 -1.69
CA ASN A 34 -14.32 9.73 -2.72
C ASN A 34 -15.59 10.46 -2.21
N MET A 35 -15.42 11.48 -1.37
CA MET A 35 -16.51 12.23 -0.74
C MET A 35 -17.46 11.34 0.08
N GLY A 36 -16.92 10.32 0.75
CA GLY A 36 -17.69 9.35 1.53
C GLY A 36 -18.45 8.30 0.71
N ARG A 37 -18.20 8.20 -0.59
CA ARG A 37 -18.88 7.25 -1.50
C ARG A 37 -17.97 6.07 -1.81
N PRO A 38 -18.52 4.86 -1.96
CA PRO A 38 -17.77 3.73 -2.50
C PRO A 38 -17.19 4.05 -3.89
N LEU A 39 -16.04 3.46 -4.22
CA LEU A 39 -15.41 3.58 -5.53
C LEU A 39 -14.92 2.22 -6.00
N TYR A 40 -14.77 2.07 -7.32
CA TYR A 40 -14.18 0.86 -7.88
C TYR A 40 -12.65 0.94 -7.84
N MET A 41 -12.03 -0.20 -7.53
CA MET A 41 -10.63 -0.49 -7.78
C MET A 41 -10.57 -1.47 -8.94
N LEU A 42 -9.76 -1.16 -9.93
CA LEU A 42 -9.52 -2.00 -11.11
C LEU A 42 -8.03 -2.35 -11.18
N VAL A 43 -7.73 -3.64 -11.19
CA VAL A 43 -6.36 -4.15 -11.33
C VAL A 43 -6.22 -4.78 -12.70
N ARG A 44 -5.24 -4.33 -13.49
CA ARG A 44 -5.06 -4.75 -14.88
C ARG A 44 -3.60 -5.04 -15.20
N GLN A 45 -3.36 -5.98 -16.09
CA GLN A 45 -2.09 -6.10 -16.79
C GLN A 45 -2.00 -5.02 -17.86
N VAL A 46 -0.89 -4.29 -17.95
CA VAL A 46 -0.75 -3.16 -18.86
C VAL A 46 0.63 -3.11 -19.51
N ASP A 47 0.68 -2.52 -20.71
CA ASP A 47 1.93 -2.05 -21.28
C ASP A 47 2.24 -0.65 -20.69
N PRO A 48 3.46 -0.37 -20.21
CA PRO A 48 3.81 0.91 -19.60
C PRO A 48 3.61 2.12 -20.54
N LYS A 49 3.75 1.93 -21.86
CA LYS A 49 3.55 3.01 -22.84
C LYS A 49 2.07 3.32 -23.01
N GLN A 50 1.21 2.30 -23.00
CA GLN A 50 -0.23 2.50 -23.03
C GLN A 50 -0.72 3.16 -21.75
N TYR A 51 -0.28 2.65 -20.59
CA TYR A 51 -0.61 3.21 -19.29
C TYR A 51 -0.41 4.72 -19.19
N ALA A 52 0.70 5.24 -19.72
CA ALA A 52 1.02 6.66 -19.67
C ALA A 52 0.05 7.56 -20.47
N ASN A 53 -0.68 6.99 -21.42
CA ASN A 53 -1.57 7.71 -22.34
C ASN A 53 -3.04 7.38 -22.16
N GLU A 54 -3.40 6.47 -21.24
CA GLU A 54 -4.79 6.06 -21.04
C GLU A 54 -5.64 7.17 -20.39
N ALA A 55 -6.77 7.46 -21.04
CA ALA A 55 -7.73 8.39 -20.46
C ALA A 55 -8.53 7.73 -19.32
N TYR A 56 -8.85 8.52 -18.28
CA TYR A 56 -9.64 8.04 -17.14
C TYR A 56 -10.96 7.37 -17.57
N SER A 57 -11.70 7.98 -18.49
CA SER A 57 -12.99 7.45 -18.99
C SER A 57 -12.86 6.10 -19.67
N GLU A 58 -11.74 5.88 -20.37
CA GLU A 58 -11.44 4.62 -21.04
C GLU A 58 -11.21 3.50 -20.02
N VAL A 59 -10.40 3.77 -19.00
CA VAL A 59 -10.18 2.82 -17.91
C VAL A 59 -11.45 2.55 -17.12
N ALA A 60 -12.25 3.57 -16.83
CA ALA A 60 -13.50 3.43 -16.11
C ALA A 60 -14.53 2.56 -16.84
N SER A 61 -14.58 2.61 -18.18
CA SER A 61 -15.49 1.79 -18.97
C SER A 61 -15.25 0.29 -18.81
N ARG A 62 -14.03 -0.14 -18.49
CA ARG A 62 -13.66 -1.55 -18.28
C ARG A 62 -14.27 -2.17 -17.02
N VAL A 63 -14.85 -1.38 -16.12
CA VAL A 63 -15.64 -1.93 -15.00
C VAL A 63 -16.92 -2.59 -15.48
N GLY A 64 -17.59 -1.97 -16.46
CA GLY A 64 -18.83 -2.51 -17.04
C GLY A 64 -18.60 -3.53 -18.16
N SER A 65 -17.45 -3.44 -18.82
CA SER A 65 -17.07 -4.33 -19.94
C SER A 65 -15.60 -4.74 -19.77
N PRO A 66 -15.31 -5.66 -18.82
CA PRO A 66 -13.93 -6.10 -18.58
C PRO A 66 -13.39 -6.87 -19.77
N ASP A 67 -12.17 -6.56 -20.17
CA ASP A 67 -11.39 -7.28 -21.16
C ASP A 67 -10.42 -8.29 -20.50
N GLU A 68 -9.68 -9.02 -21.31
CA GLU A 68 -8.71 -10.03 -20.84
C GLU A 68 -7.56 -9.47 -19.99
N THR A 69 -7.32 -8.16 -20.03
CA THR A 69 -6.28 -7.51 -19.24
C THR A 69 -6.71 -7.31 -17.79
N VAL A 70 -8.00 -7.34 -17.50
CA VAL A 70 -8.55 -7.12 -16.16
C VAL A 70 -8.30 -8.35 -15.30
N LEU A 71 -7.44 -8.17 -14.29
CA LEU A 71 -7.08 -9.20 -13.31
C LEU A 71 -8.08 -9.27 -12.16
N GLN A 72 -8.57 -8.11 -11.73
CA GLN A 72 -9.55 -8.00 -10.63
C GLN A 72 -10.29 -6.68 -10.67
N THR A 73 -11.58 -6.72 -10.33
CA THR A 73 -12.42 -5.56 -10.02
C THR A 73 -12.95 -5.71 -8.59
N SER A 74 -12.87 -4.66 -7.78
CA SER A 74 -13.35 -4.67 -6.39
C SER A 74 -13.95 -3.32 -6.02
N VAL A 75 -14.81 -3.29 -5.00
CA VAL A 75 -15.37 -2.06 -4.45
C VAL A 75 -14.61 -1.69 -3.18
N ILE A 76 -14.17 -0.46 -3.11
CA ILE A 76 -13.52 0.13 -1.93
C ILE A 76 -14.55 0.96 -1.16
N TYR A 77 -14.67 0.72 0.14
CA TYR A 77 -15.57 1.43 1.03
C TYR A 77 -14.81 2.45 1.88
N PRO A 78 -15.22 3.71 1.92
CA PRO A 78 -14.64 4.71 2.83
C PRO A 78 -14.72 4.30 4.29
N GLY A 79 -13.75 4.74 5.10
CA GLY A 79 -13.66 4.41 6.52
C GLY A 79 -13.12 2.99 6.80
N THR A 80 -12.55 2.31 5.82
CA THR A 80 -12.07 0.93 5.97
C THR A 80 -10.61 0.75 5.57
N ILE A 81 -10.04 -0.38 6.02
CA ILE A 81 -8.81 -0.95 5.47
C ILE A 81 -9.19 -2.29 4.86
N GLN A 82 -9.03 -2.41 3.55
CA GLN A 82 -9.36 -3.62 2.80
C GLN A 82 -8.10 -4.26 2.25
N ARG A 83 -8.04 -5.60 2.28
CA ARG A 83 -6.91 -6.37 1.76
C ARG A 83 -7.37 -7.28 0.64
N PHE A 84 -6.60 -7.30 -0.44
CA PHE A 84 -6.90 -8.08 -1.63
C PHE A 84 -5.68 -8.90 -2.02
N GLN A 85 -5.91 -10.09 -2.56
CA GLN A 85 -4.89 -10.92 -3.18
C GLN A 85 -5.18 -11.02 -4.67
N VAL A 86 -4.31 -10.46 -5.47
CA VAL A 86 -4.40 -10.48 -6.93
C VAL A 86 -3.40 -11.48 -7.48
N LYS A 87 -3.83 -12.33 -8.41
CA LYS A 87 -2.92 -13.22 -9.12
C LYS A 87 -2.02 -12.37 -10.01
N ALA A 88 -0.72 -12.39 -9.75
CA ALA A 88 0.22 -11.68 -10.59
C ALA A 88 0.32 -12.33 -11.98
N PRO A 89 0.36 -11.54 -13.06
CA PRO A 89 0.69 -12.07 -14.37
C PRO A 89 2.12 -12.62 -14.38
N LYS A 90 2.42 -13.52 -15.31
CA LYS A 90 3.77 -14.07 -15.45
C LYS A 90 4.76 -13.00 -15.88
N ASP A 91 4.34 -12.14 -16.76
CA ASP A 91 5.13 -11.09 -17.38
C ASP A 91 4.35 -9.78 -17.45
N GLY A 92 5.07 -8.64 -17.59
CA GLY A 92 4.48 -7.32 -17.77
C GLY A 92 4.22 -6.55 -16.48
N SER A 93 3.71 -5.36 -16.64
CA SER A 93 3.38 -4.44 -15.55
C SER A 93 1.91 -4.57 -15.14
N VAL A 94 1.60 -4.16 -13.92
CA VAL A 94 0.25 -4.16 -13.38
C VAL A 94 -0.13 -2.73 -13.00
N ALA A 95 -1.26 -2.24 -13.53
CA ALA A 95 -1.87 -0.98 -13.10
C ALA A 95 -2.94 -1.25 -12.04
N VAL A 96 -2.93 -0.47 -10.98
CA VAL A 96 -4.00 -0.43 -9.98
C VAL A 96 -4.65 0.95 -10.08
N SER A 97 -5.91 0.99 -10.51
CA SER A 97 -6.66 2.22 -10.77
C SER A 97 -7.82 2.36 -9.79
N PHE A 98 -7.97 3.55 -9.21
CA PHE A 98 -9.06 3.89 -8.30
C PHE A 98 -10.00 4.87 -8.99
N LEU A 99 -11.26 4.47 -9.18
CA LEU A 99 -12.20 5.22 -9.99
C LEU A 99 -13.01 6.19 -9.12
N PHE A 100 -12.39 7.31 -8.79
CA PHE A 100 -13.01 8.39 -8.02
C PHE A 100 -14.12 9.08 -8.83
N THR A 101 -15.13 9.61 -8.15
CA THR A 101 -16.21 10.41 -8.79
C THR A 101 -15.67 11.68 -9.44
N ALA A 102 -14.65 12.30 -8.84
CA ALA A 102 -13.97 13.49 -9.34
C ALA A 102 -12.45 13.30 -9.14
N PRO A 103 -11.76 12.62 -10.05
CA PRO A 103 -10.32 12.37 -9.92
C PRO A 103 -9.53 13.68 -10.06
N ASP A 104 -8.54 13.83 -9.17
CA ASP A 104 -7.62 14.97 -9.16
C ASP A 104 -6.17 14.43 -9.29
N GLY A 105 -5.73 14.23 -10.51
CA GLY A 105 -4.37 13.79 -10.82
C GLY A 105 -4.13 12.31 -10.54
N ASN A 106 -3.43 11.95 -9.47
CA ASN A 106 -2.94 10.60 -9.20
C ASN A 106 -4.07 9.62 -8.79
N TRP A 107 -4.73 9.00 -9.75
CA TRP A 107 -5.83 8.05 -9.55
C TRP A 107 -5.43 6.59 -9.86
N GLN A 108 -4.23 6.37 -10.39
CA GLN A 108 -3.70 5.04 -10.69
C GLN A 108 -2.21 4.96 -10.36
N LEU A 109 -1.74 3.75 -10.07
CA LEU A 109 -0.32 3.44 -9.85
C LEU A 109 0.12 2.31 -10.78
N LEU A 110 1.40 2.32 -11.15
CA LEU A 110 2.02 1.30 -11.99
C LEU A 110 3.01 0.48 -11.17
N LEU A 111 2.79 -0.83 -11.15
CA LEU A 111 3.73 -1.81 -10.61
C LEU A 111 4.53 -2.40 -11.76
N SER A 112 5.83 -2.08 -11.80
CA SER A 112 6.75 -2.60 -12.82
C SER A 112 7.45 -3.87 -12.35
N PRO A 113 7.83 -4.76 -13.27
CA PRO A 113 8.65 -5.93 -12.94
C PRO A 113 10.03 -5.53 -12.34
N PRO A 114 10.53 -6.29 -11.34
CA PRO A 114 9.88 -7.42 -10.68
C PRO A 114 8.70 -6.97 -9.82
N LEU A 115 7.54 -7.64 -9.96
CA LEU A 115 6.32 -7.26 -9.26
C LEU A 115 6.48 -7.48 -7.75
N SER A 116 6.22 -6.44 -6.98
CA SER A 116 6.23 -6.49 -5.52
C SER A 116 5.11 -7.38 -4.98
N ARG A 117 5.43 -8.14 -3.92
CA ARG A 117 4.46 -9.03 -3.27
C ARG A 117 3.48 -8.29 -2.34
N ALA A 118 3.87 -7.13 -1.84
CA ALA A 118 3.04 -6.31 -0.96
C ALA A 118 3.05 -4.86 -1.41
N VAL A 119 1.87 -4.27 -1.48
CA VAL A 119 1.65 -2.87 -1.85
C VAL A 119 0.60 -2.28 -0.90
N ASP A 120 0.98 -1.25 -0.18
CA ASP A 120 0.10 -0.48 0.69
C ASP A 120 -0.25 0.84 0.01
N VAL A 121 -1.54 1.15 -0.06
CA VAL A 121 -2.06 2.37 -0.68
C VAL A 121 -2.96 3.09 0.30
N GLU A 122 -2.73 4.38 0.48
CA GLU A 122 -3.62 5.27 1.21
C GLU A 122 -4.33 6.21 0.24
N LEU A 123 -5.65 6.26 0.32
CA LEU A 123 -6.49 7.09 -0.55
C LEU A 123 -6.86 8.41 0.15
N ALA A 124 -6.99 9.47 -0.65
CA ALA A 124 -7.57 10.74 -0.25
C ALA A 124 -8.97 10.93 -0.87
N THR A 125 -9.50 12.14 -0.83
CA THR A 125 -10.84 12.45 -1.36
C THR A 125 -10.97 12.17 -2.86
N SER A 126 -9.92 12.43 -3.65
CA SER A 126 -9.99 12.39 -5.12
C SER A 126 -8.75 11.80 -5.79
N ARG A 127 -7.80 11.26 -5.01
CA ARG A 127 -6.52 10.74 -5.50
C ARG A 127 -5.89 9.74 -4.55
N ILE A 128 -4.85 9.06 -5.01
CA ILE A 128 -3.92 8.32 -4.17
C ILE A 128 -3.07 9.33 -3.39
N LEU A 129 -3.09 9.23 -2.07
CA LEU A 129 -2.33 10.10 -1.18
C LEU A 129 -0.90 9.61 -0.98
N ARG A 130 -0.76 8.30 -0.74
CA ARG A 130 0.52 7.63 -0.46
C ARG A 130 0.48 6.20 -0.98
N GLU A 131 1.61 5.74 -1.46
CA GLU A 131 1.86 4.36 -1.80
C GLU A 131 3.19 3.91 -1.19
N SER A 132 3.26 2.66 -0.72
CA SER A 132 4.47 2.01 -0.23
C SER A 132 4.55 0.63 -0.87
N ILE A 133 5.63 0.37 -1.58
CA ILE A 133 5.86 -0.87 -2.30
C ILE A 133 6.97 -1.61 -1.56
N SER A 134 6.63 -2.69 -0.85
CA SER A 134 7.61 -3.52 -0.15
C SER A 134 8.10 -4.62 -1.08
N GLN A 135 9.35 -4.53 -1.48
CA GLN A 135 10.08 -5.66 -2.07
C GLN A 135 10.64 -6.48 -0.91
N GLU A 136 9.99 -7.58 -0.56
CA GLU A 136 10.56 -8.58 0.33
C GLU A 136 11.63 -9.39 -0.41
N ASP A 137 12.81 -8.81 -0.59
CA ASP A 137 14.06 -9.50 -0.89
C ASP A 137 15.23 -8.55 -0.62
N SER A 138 15.27 -8.00 0.60
CA SER A 138 16.50 -7.50 1.18
C SER A 138 16.51 -7.89 2.64
N LYS A 139 17.24 -8.96 2.93
CA LYS A 139 17.76 -9.25 4.26
C LYS A 139 18.71 -8.09 4.61
N GLU A 140 18.14 -6.95 4.96
CA GLU A 140 18.89 -5.86 5.53
C GLU A 140 18.97 -6.10 7.03
N GLU A 141 20.13 -6.62 7.40
CA GLU A 141 20.71 -6.60 8.73
C GLU A 141 20.49 -5.19 9.31
N ALA A 142 19.66 -5.10 10.35
CA ALA A 142 19.42 -3.87 11.07
C ALA A 142 20.77 -3.31 11.54
N PRO A 143 21.13 -2.05 11.22
CA PRO A 143 22.26 -1.41 11.86
C PRO A 143 21.96 -1.31 13.36
N ALA A 144 22.79 -1.93 14.17
CA ALA A 144 22.77 -1.79 15.62
C ALA A 144 22.72 -0.29 15.96
N ALA A 145 21.66 0.12 16.63
CA ALA A 145 21.53 1.46 17.16
C ALA A 145 22.75 1.79 18.04
N PRO A 146 23.46 2.91 17.82
CA PRO A 146 24.47 3.34 18.78
C PRO A 146 23.78 3.70 20.08
N GLU A 147 24.21 3.04 21.14
CA GLU A 147 23.85 3.32 22.53
C GLU A 147 24.14 4.81 22.82
N ALA A 148 23.08 5.63 22.78
CA ALA A 148 23.17 7.02 23.18
C ALA A 148 23.30 7.07 24.72
N LYS A 149 24.53 7.28 25.18
CA LYS A 149 24.81 7.74 26.57
C LYS A 149 23.96 8.97 26.85
N ALA A 150 23.06 8.86 27.82
CA ALA A 150 22.32 9.98 28.36
C ALA A 150 23.28 11.06 28.89
N PRO A 151 23.12 12.33 28.51
CA PRO A 151 23.81 13.42 29.20
C PRO A 151 23.10 13.69 30.52
N GLU A 152 23.85 13.59 31.57
CA GLU A 152 23.52 13.99 32.93
C GLU A 152 23.11 15.48 32.95
N ALA A 153 21.83 15.75 33.12
CA ALA A 153 21.30 17.10 33.20
C ALA A 153 21.59 17.68 34.59
N LYS A 154 22.57 18.59 34.67
CA LYS A 154 22.71 19.53 35.77
C LYS A 154 21.49 20.44 35.81
N ALA A 155 20.80 20.43 36.95
CA ALA A 155 19.72 21.36 37.25
C ALA A 155 20.25 22.81 37.30
N PRO A 156 19.58 23.78 36.67
CA PRO A 156 19.84 25.19 36.99
C PRO A 156 18.97 25.62 38.18
N GLU A 157 19.62 26.00 39.25
CA GLU A 157 19.03 26.76 40.34
C GLU A 157 18.54 28.13 39.82
N GLY A 158 17.34 28.54 40.26
CA GLY A 158 16.98 29.93 40.38
C GLY A 158 16.20 30.55 39.21
N MET A 159 14.91 30.20 39.04
CA MET A 159 13.97 31.12 38.43
C MET A 159 12.86 31.46 39.42
N LYS A 160 12.91 32.73 39.91
CA LYS A 160 11.82 33.38 40.66
C LYS A 160 10.55 33.35 39.81
N MET A 161 9.47 32.80 40.37
CA MET A 161 8.13 32.93 39.83
C MET A 161 7.69 34.40 39.83
N PRO A 162 7.12 34.91 38.73
CA PRO A 162 6.40 36.18 38.78
C PRO A 162 5.05 36.00 39.49
N GLU A 163 4.80 36.87 40.43
CA GLU A 163 3.59 36.98 41.24
C GLU A 163 2.38 37.33 40.33
N LEU A 164 1.35 36.50 40.38
CA LEU A 164 0.06 36.73 39.67
C LEU A 164 -0.69 37.87 40.41
N PRO A 165 -1.20 38.87 39.70
CA PRO A 165 -2.05 39.89 40.31
C PRO A 165 -3.43 39.31 40.70
N ASN A 166 -3.80 39.58 41.97
CA ASN A 166 -5.05 39.16 42.60
C ASN A 166 -6.25 39.96 42.06
N PRO A 167 -7.28 39.32 41.48
CA PRO A 167 -8.47 40.02 41.02
C PRO A 167 -9.61 40.02 42.07
N LEU A 168 -9.44 40.71 43.17
CA LEU A 168 -10.53 41.00 44.10
C LEU A 168 -10.35 42.40 44.72
N GLY A 169 -10.96 43.37 44.09
CA GLY A 169 -11.18 44.72 44.55
C GLY A 169 -12.48 45.25 44.05
N GLY A 170 -13.58 44.77 44.63
CA GLY A 170 -14.86 45.41 44.45
C GLY A 170 -14.92 46.73 45.23
N LYS A 171 -15.61 47.72 44.71
CA LYS A 171 -16.42 48.65 45.50
C LYS A 171 -17.28 49.54 44.59
N LYS A 172 -18.53 49.47 44.93
CA LYS A 172 -19.61 50.48 44.91
C LYS A 172 -19.98 51.09 43.58
#